data_fbc83a12934b5f98aa58d1479f0a4e8b
#
_entry.id   fbc83a12934b5f98aa58d1479f0a4e8b
#
_cell.length_a   1.000
_cell.length_b   1.000
_cell.length_c   1.000
_cell.angle_alpha   90.00
_cell.angle_beta   90.00
_cell.angle_gamma   90.00
#
_symmetry.space_group_name_H-M   'P 1'
#
loop_
_entity.id
_entity.type
_entity.pdbx_description
1 polymer ?
#
loop_
_entity_poly.entity_id
_entity_poly.type
_entity_poly.pdbx_seq_one_letter_code
_entity_poly.pdbx_strand_id
1 'polypeptide(L)'
;VCWKLLTDPNWTCLLISAKRNLALRNSQFIRHMIESHPLLQHLKSDLYQWKTESFTVDRPIMQLNPSVTVSSLGASYTGMHASCVIADDVETSDNTLSQEGRERIKERVAEFGKLSKNIFMVGTPHSEDSVYDHLVSVGYTMKKVPVVRTKKVIQEDSTEIEEEYLAWPDHPEGMFDYEWLERQRLETTEGDFNSQYMLIPQSVYQSLVQLENIN
;
A
#
# COMPACT_ATOMS: atom_id res chain seq x y z
N VAL A 1 8.21 -9.34 0.76
CA VAL A 1 9.57 -9.27 0.16
C VAL A 1 10.46 -10.35 0.79
N CYS A 2 10.74 -10.31 2.10
CA CYS A 2 11.67 -11.25 2.77
C CYS A 2 11.37 -12.72 2.47
N TRP A 3 10.10 -13.15 2.57
CA TRP A 3 9.71 -14.52 2.24
C TRP A 3 10.02 -14.91 0.78
N LYS A 4 9.83 -14.00 -0.17
CA LYS A 4 10.16 -14.24 -1.58
C LYS A 4 11.66 -14.37 -1.79
N LEU A 5 12.45 -13.51 -1.17
CA LEU A 5 13.92 -13.59 -1.24
C LEU A 5 14.47 -14.85 -0.56
N LEU A 6 13.81 -15.33 0.52
CA LEU A 6 14.16 -16.57 1.18
C LEU A 6 13.92 -17.81 0.29
N THR A 7 12.81 -17.81 -0.45
CA THR A 7 12.43 -18.94 -1.30
C THR A 7 13.05 -18.88 -2.70
N ASP A 8 13.36 -17.69 -3.19
CA ASP A 8 14.03 -17.44 -4.49
C ASP A 8 14.95 -16.21 -4.38
N PRO A 9 16.24 -16.39 -4.08
CA PRO A 9 17.19 -15.28 -4.00
C PRO A 9 17.39 -14.52 -5.32
N ASN A 10 17.02 -15.11 -6.46
CA ASN A 10 17.08 -14.44 -7.76
C ASN A 10 15.89 -13.54 -8.03
N TRP A 11 14.84 -13.59 -7.20
CA TRP A 11 13.68 -12.72 -7.33
C TRP A 11 14.06 -11.25 -7.10
N THR A 12 13.49 -10.35 -7.90
CA THR A 12 13.75 -8.92 -7.82
C THR A 12 12.47 -8.13 -7.58
N CYS A 13 12.57 -7.04 -6.83
CA CYS A 13 11.45 -6.20 -6.46
C CYS A 13 11.74 -4.72 -6.70
N LEU A 14 10.79 -4.01 -7.27
CA LEU A 14 10.77 -2.56 -7.35
C LEU A 14 9.73 -2.02 -6.36
N LEU A 15 10.20 -1.30 -5.33
CA LEU A 15 9.35 -0.64 -4.33
C LEU A 15 9.06 0.79 -4.79
N ILE A 16 7.78 1.13 -4.93
CA ILE A 16 7.31 2.44 -5.37
C ILE A 16 6.35 3.01 -4.33
N SER A 17 6.44 4.30 -4.03
CA SER A 17 5.44 5.03 -3.25
C SER A 17 5.23 6.42 -3.88
N ALA A 18 4.20 7.16 -3.46
CA ALA A 18 3.97 8.53 -3.93
C ALA A 18 5.22 9.40 -3.75
N LYS A 19 5.87 9.30 -2.59
CA LYS A 19 7.12 10.01 -2.27
C LYS A 19 8.25 9.00 -2.03
N ARG A 20 9.45 9.29 -2.56
CA ARG A 20 10.61 8.38 -2.48
C ARG A 20 11.01 8.02 -1.04
N ASN A 21 10.87 8.94 -0.09
CA ASN A 21 11.21 8.70 1.31
C ASN A 21 10.34 7.60 1.96
N LEU A 22 9.08 7.42 1.54
CA LEU A 22 8.22 6.34 2.02
C LEU A 22 8.75 4.98 1.56
N ALA A 23 9.06 4.84 0.27
CA ALA A 23 9.63 3.61 -0.26
C ALA A 23 11.03 3.30 0.35
N LEU A 24 11.83 4.33 0.68
CA LEU A 24 13.11 4.17 1.40
C LEU A 24 12.90 3.58 2.80
N ARG A 25 11.89 4.04 3.55
CA ARG A 25 11.55 3.48 4.87
C ARG A 25 11.19 2.00 4.78
N ASN A 26 10.41 1.61 3.80
CA ASN A 26 10.05 0.21 3.56
C ASN A 26 11.30 -0.62 3.24
N SER A 27 12.18 -0.14 2.38
CA SER A 27 13.45 -0.80 2.07
C SER A 27 14.35 -0.94 3.29
N GLN A 28 14.46 0.11 4.10
CA GLN A 28 15.23 0.09 5.35
C GLN A 28 14.71 -0.97 6.32
N PHE A 29 13.38 -1.07 6.46
CA PHE A 29 12.74 -2.07 7.31
C PHE A 29 13.02 -3.50 6.81
N ILE A 30 12.91 -3.74 5.49
CA ILE A 30 13.24 -5.04 4.89
C ILE A 30 14.70 -5.42 5.16
N ARG A 31 15.64 -4.49 4.98
CA ARG A 31 17.06 -4.72 5.28
C ARG A 31 17.27 -5.05 6.75
N HIS A 32 16.65 -4.28 7.66
CA HIS A 32 16.73 -4.55 9.09
C HIS A 32 16.20 -5.95 9.43
N MET A 33 15.09 -6.37 8.86
CA MET A 33 14.57 -7.73 9.01
C MET A 33 15.57 -8.80 8.56
N ILE A 34 16.21 -8.59 7.40
CA ILE A 34 17.23 -9.53 6.89
C ILE A 34 18.45 -9.56 7.83
N GLU A 35 18.89 -8.43 8.35
CA GLU A 35 20.05 -8.32 9.23
C GLU A 35 19.82 -8.90 10.64
N SER A 36 18.58 -8.80 11.16
CA SER A 36 18.26 -9.17 12.54
C SER A 36 17.64 -10.56 12.69
N HIS A 37 16.89 -11.05 11.69
CA HIS A 37 16.15 -12.28 11.83
C HIS A 37 17.03 -13.52 11.53
N PRO A 38 17.16 -14.49 12.45
CA PRO A 38 18.08 -15.63 12.29
C PRO A 38 17.92 -16.43 10.99
N LEU A 39 16.68 -16.59 10.50
CA LEU A 39 16.41 -17.31 9.25
C LEU A 39 16.74 -16.51 7.98
N LEU A 40 17.01 -15.22 8.09
CA LEU A 40 17.21 -14.34 6.94
C LEU A 40 18.66 -13.85 6.81
N GLN A 41 19.47 -13.92 7.89
CA GLN A 41 20.83 -13.37 7.93
C GLN A 41 21.74 -13.90 6.82
N HIS A 42 21.54 -15.16 6.39
CA HIS A 42 22.31 -15.76 5.30
C HIS A 42 22.05 -15.12 3.94
N LEU A 43 20.97 -14.35 3.80
CA LEU A 43 20.67 -13.58 2.58
C LEU A 43 21.52 -12.32 2.45
N LYS A 44 22.11 -11.83 3.55
CA LYS A 44 23.00 -10.68 3.49
C LYS A 44 24.31 -11.08 2.84
N SER A 45 24.69 -10.37 1.79
CA SER A 45 25.95 -10.59 1.08
C SER A 45 26.92 -9.43 1.33
N ASP A 46 28.17 -9.76 1.59
CA ASP A 46 29.27 -8.80 1.65
C ASP A 46 29.86 -8.49 0.25
N LEU A 47 29.46 -9.25 -0.77
CA LEU A 47 29.92 -9.11 -2.14
C LEU A 47 29.14 -8.05 -2.94
N TYR A 48 27.92 -7.73 -2.50
CA TYR A 48 27.01 -6.85 -3.25
C TYR A 48 26.72 -5.56 -2.48
N GLN A 49 26.25 -4.58 -3.23
CA GLN A 49 25.82 -3.31 -2.66
C GLN A 49 24.66 -3.52 -1.68
N TRP A 50 24.77 -2.92 -0.49
CA TRP A 50 23.81 -3.00 0.60
C TRP A 50 23.37 -1.60 1.04
N LYS A 51 22.64 -0.88 0.17
CA LYS A 51 22.15 0.49 0.43
C LYS A 51 20.63 0.51 0.56
N THR A 52 20.10 1.56 1.19
CA THR A 52 18.64 1.72 1.35
C THR A 52 17.94 1.95 0.01
N GLU A 53 18.59 2.61 -0.94
CA GLU A 53 18.05 2.84 -2.28
C GLU A 53 17.97 1.57 -3.12
N SER A 54 18.93 0.67 -2.92
CA SER A 54 18.97 -0.63 -3.58
C SER A 54 19.92 -1.57 -2.87
N PHE A 55 19.56 -2.83 -2.81
CA PHE A 55 20.42 -3.88 -2.26
C PHE A 55 20.24 -5.19 -3.01
N THR A 56 21.26 -6.03 -2.95
CA THR A 56 21.25 -7.36 -3.55
C THR A 56 21.56 -8.37 -2.47
N VAL A 57 20.70 -9.38 -2.32
CA VAL A 57 20.94 -10.52 -1.42
C VAL A 57 21.96 -11.47 -2.04
N ASP A 58 22.52 -12.36 -1.22
CA ASP A 58 23.35 -13.45 -1.73
C ASP A 58 22.51 -14.35 -2.65
N ARG A 59 22.95 -14.50 -3.90
CA ARG A 59 22.21 -15.20 -4.94
C ARG A 59 23.16 -15.93 -5.90
N PRO A 60 22.75 -17.11 -6.40
CA PRO A 60 23.60 -17.94 -7.25
C PRO A 60 23.78 -17.39 -8.66
N ILE A 61 22.85 -16.53 -9.14
CA ILE A 61 22.86 -16.00 -10.51
C ILE A 61 23.12 -14.49 -10.47
N MET A 62 24.19 -14.05 -11.16
CA MET A 62 24.42 -12.62 -11.36
C MET A 62 23.36 -12.03 -12.30
N GLN A 63 22.72 -10.97 -11.86
CA GLN A 63 21.71 -10.24 -12.62
C GLN A 63 22.02 -8.75 -12.62
N LEU A 64 21.57 -8.05 -13.66
CA LEU A 64 21.76 -6.60 -13.78
C LEU A 64 21.02 -5.84 -12.68
N ASN A 65 19.77 -6.25 -12.38
CA ASN A 65 18.94 -5.55 -11.41
C ASN A 65 19.22 -6.04 -9.99
N PRO A 66 19.29 -5.14 -8.99
CA PRO A 66 19.36 -5.50 -7.58
C PRO A 66 18.15 -6.33 -7.14
N SER A 67 18.27 -7.03 -5.99
CA SER A 67 17.15 -7.76 -5.42
C SER A 67 16.00 -6.85 -5.00
N VAL A 68 16.33 -5.68 -4.46
CA VAL A 68 15.35 -4.62 -4.15
C VAL A 68 15.87 -3.29 -4.67
N THR A 69 15.01 -2.56 -5.35
CA THR A 69 15.27 -1.20 -5.82
C THR A 69 14.12 -0.29 -5.39
N VAL A 70 14.43 0.93 -4.97
CA VAL A 70 13.45 1.94 -4.54
C VAL A 70 13.24 2.98 -5.61
N SER A 71 11.99 3.34 -5.84
CA SER A 71 11.61 4.44 -6.72
C SER A 71 10.44 5.25 -6.13
N SER A 72 9.99 6.25 -6.84
CA SER A 72 8.78 7.02 -6.53
C SER A 72 7.88 7.11 -7.75
N LEU A 73 6.60 7.39 -7.53
CA LEU A 73 5.61 7.50 -8.59
C LEU A 73 6.02 8.51 -9.67
N GLY A 74 6.69 9.62 -9.28
CA GLY A 74 7.16 10.66 -10.20
C GLY A 74 8.48 10.40 -10.90
N ALA A 75 9.18 9.29 -10.61
CA ALA A 75 10.51 9.00 -11.18
C ALA A 75 10.41 8.41 -12.58
N SER A 76 11.52 8.48 -13.36
CA SER A 76 11.64 7.72 -14.60
C SER A 76 11.91 6.24 -14.30
N TYR A 77 11.23 5.35 -15.01
CA TYR A 77 11.41 3.89 -14.90
C TYR A 77 12.19 3.31 -16.08
N THR A 78 12.80 4.15 -16.90
CA THR A 78 13.55 3.71 -18.10
C THR A 78 14.63 2.69 -17.73
N GLY A 79 14.59 1.54 -18.37
CA GLY A 79 15.55 0.45 -18.13
C GLY A 79 15.34 -0.36 -16.85
N MET A 80 14.28 -0.07 -16.07
CA MET A 80 13.95 -0.83 -14.88
C MET A 80 13.04 -2.02 -15.24
N HIS A 81 13.39 -3.20 -14.75
CA HIS A 81 12.56 -4.40 -14.80
C HIS A 81 12.71 -5.15 -13.48
N ALA A 82 11.64 -5.77 -13.02
CA ALA A 82 11.64 -6.55 -11.80
C ALA A 82 10.72 -7.77 -11.93
N SER A 83 10.94 -8.78 -11.08
CA SER A 83 10.01 -9.91 -10.95
C SER A 83 8.67 -9.47 -10.38
N CYS A 84 8.67 -8.38 -9.60
CA CYS A 84 7.48 -7.82 -8.99
C CYS A 84 7.63 -6.30 -8.78
N VAL A 85 6.57 -5.55 -9.02
CA VAL A 85 6.39 -4.17 -8.53
C VAL A 85 5.53 -4.22 -7.28
N ILE A 86 5.97 -3.59 -6.21
CA ILE A 86 5.16 -3.34 -5.01
C ILE A 86 5.01 -1.83 -4.89
N ALA A 87 3.79 -1.36 -5.08
CA ALA A 87 3.44 0.05 -5.00
C ALA A 87 2.62 0.30 -3.72
N ASP A 88 3.18 1.12 -2.83
CA ASP A 88 2.64 1.41 -1.51
C ASP A 88 2.30 2.88 -1.41
N ASP A 89 1.05 3.19 -1.04
CA ASP A 89 0.51 4.54 -0.90
C ASP A 89 0.85 5.45 -2.10
N VAL A 90 0.40 5.06 -3.29
CA VAL A 90 0.58 5.88 -4.50
C VAL A 90 -0.39 7.05 -4.56
N GLU A 91 -1.58 6.92 -3.97
CA GLU A 91 -2.49 8.02 -3.67
C GLU A 91 -2.16 8.63 -2.32
N THR A 92 -2.26 9.94 -2.24
CA THR A 92 -2.17 10.74 -1.01
C THR A 92 -3.17 11.87 -1.11
N SER A 93 -3.55 12.47 0.03
CA SER A 93 -4.39 13.67 0.03
C SER A 93 -3.84 14.77 -0.86
N ASP A 94 -2.52 14.95 -0.90
CA ASP A 94 -1.87 16.00 -1.70
C ASP A 94 -2.02 15.78 -3.22
N ASN A 95 -1.81 14.55 -3.70
CA ASN A 95 -1.74 14.28 -5.15
C ASN A 95 -3.10 13.97 -5.79
N THR A 96 -4.15 13.80 -4.98
CA THR A 96 -5.53 13.56 -5.45
C THR A 96 -6.42 14.80 -5.44
N LEU A 97 -5.95 15.95 -4.94
CA LEU A 97 -6.72 17.19 -4.85
C LEU A 97 -7.29 17.67 -6.18
N SER A 98 -6.51 17.57 -7.25
CA SER A 98 -6.94 18.02 -8.58
C SER A 98 -7.24 16.84 -9.50
N GLN A 99 -8.11 17.06 -10.49
CA GLN A 99 -8.35 16.08 -11.55
C GLN A 99 -7.06 15.73 -12.29
N GLU A 100 -6.24 16.73 -12.62
CA GLU A 100 -4.96 16.51 -13.28
C GLU A 100 -4.02 15.61 -12.45
N GLY A 101 -3.99 15.81 -11.11
CA GLY A 101 -3.23 14.97 -10.19
C GLY A 101 -3.68 13.51 -10.27
N ARG A 102 -4.99 13.25 -10.23
CA ARG A 102 -5.55 11.90 -10.32
C ARG A 102 -5.26 11.23 -11.67
N GLU A 103 -5.45 11.94 -12.78
CA GLU A 103 -5.09 11.42 -14.11
C GLU A 103 -3.60 11.10 -14.21
N ARG A 104 -2.73 11.96 -13.69
CA ARG A 104 -1.29 11.71 -13.65
C ARG A 104 -0.92 10.45 -12.85
N ILE A 105 -1.62 10.17 -11.75
CA ILE A 105 -1.41 8.91 -10.99
C ILE A 105 -1.75 7.72 -11.88
N LYS A 106 -2.91 7.73 -12.56
CA LYS A 106 -3.36 6.66 -13.46
C LYS A 106 -2.36 6.41 -14.60
N GLU A 107 -1.88 7.48 -15.25
CA GLU A 107 -0.86 7.40 -16.29
C GLU A 107 0.43 6.74 -15.77
N ARG A 108 0.90 7.15 -14.58
CA ARG A 108 2.13 6.62 -13.99
C ARG A 108 1.99 5.16 -13.57
N VAL A 109 0.84 4.78 -13.03
CA VAL A 109 0.55 3.39 -12.64
C VAL A 109 0.42 2.48 -13.88
N ALA A 110 -0.11 2.98 -14.98
CA ALA A 110 -0.17 2.23 -16.23
C ALA A 110 1.22 1.81 -16.76
N GLU A 111 2.29 2.55 -16.40
CA GLU A 111 3.66 2.17 -16.77
C GLU A 111 4.16 0.91 -16.05
N PHE A 112 3.57 0.55 -14.89
CA PHE A 112 4.04 -0.60 -14.10
C PHE A 112 3.93 -1.92 -14.85
N GLY A 113 2.94 -2.06 -15.74
CA GLY A 113 2.80 -3.23 -16.61
C GLY A 113 3.98 -3.46 -17.56
N LYS A 114 4.77 -2.42 -17.86
CA LYS A 114 6.00 -2.51 -18.66
C LYS A 114 7.20 -2.96 -17.82
N LEU A 115 7.13 -2.80 -16.48
CA LEU A 115 8.22 -3.11 -15.55
C LEU A 115 8.14 -4.55 -15.04
N SER A 116 6.92 -5.06 -14.84
CA SER A 116 6.68 -6.41 -14.32
C SER A 116 5.31 -6.94 -14.72
N LYS A 117 5.20 -8.26 -14.81
CA LYS A 117 3.92 -8.97 -14.94
C LYS A 117 3.20 -9.11 -13.59
N ASN A 118 3.91 -8.99 -12.48
CA ASN A 118 3.37 -9.12 -11.13
C ASN A 118 3.39 -7.76 -10.46
N ILE A 119 2.23 -7.23 -10.18
CA ILE A 119 2.06 -5.91 -9.56
C ILE A 119 1.18 -6.07 -8.33
N PHE A 120 1.69 -5.66 -7.17
CA PHE A 120 0.94 -5.52 -5.93
C PHE A 120 0.82 -4.06 -5.59
N MET A 121 -0.40 -3.62 -5.33
CA MET A 121 -0.66 -2.26 -4.88
C MET A 121 -1.38 -2.30 -3.54
N VAL A 122 -0.88 -1.50 -2.60
CA VAL A 122 -1.46 -1.32 -1.27
C VAL A 122 -1.65 0.16 -1.05
N GLY A 123 -2.74 0.55 -0.43
CA GLY A 123 -2.99 1.94 -0.09
C GLY A 123 -4.46 2.21 0.21
N THR A 124 -4.74 3.46 0.48
CA THR A 124 -6.05 3.96 0.85
C THR A 124 -6.61 4.84 -0.28
N PRO A 125 -7.87 4.69 -0.69
CA PRO A 125 -8.50 5.56 -1.67
C PRO A 125 -8.76 6.94 -1.06
N HIS A 126 -8.24 7.99 -1.69
CA HIS A 126 -8.40 9.37 -1.22
C HIS A 126 -9.46 10.17 -1.97
N SER A 127 -9.98 9.66 -3.08
CA SER A 127 -11.02 10.30 -3.88
C SER A 127 -11.96 9.28 -4.50
N GLU A 128 -13.19 9.69 -4.87
CA GLU A 128 -14.12 8.83 -5.61
C GLU A 128 -13.58 8.39 -6.97
N ASP A 129 -12.70 9.20 -7.58
CA ASP A 129 -11.98 8.86 -8.81
C ASP A 129 -10.59 8.28 -8.48
N SER A 130 -10.58 7.26 -7.62
CA SER A 130 -9.36 6.60 -7.14
C SER A 130 -8.69 5.75 -8.22
N VAL A 131 -7.35 5.74 -8.23
CA VAL A 131 -6.58 4.83 -9.10
C VAL A 131 -6.87 3.37 -8.77
N TYR A 132 -7.20 3.03 -7.54
CA TYR A 132 -7.51 1.65 -7.15
C TYR A 132 -8.80 1.13 -7.80
N ASP A 133 -9.86 1.94 -7.86
CA ASP A 133 -11.10 1.57 -8.55
C ASP A 133 -10.90 1.55 -10.08
N HIS A 134 -10.10 2.47 -10.62
CA HIS A 134 -9.67 2.42 -12.02
C HIS A 134 -8.95 1.11 -12.35
N LEU A 135 -8.04 0.63 -11.50
CA LEU A 135 -7.33 -0.64 -11.70
C LEU A 135 -8.27 -1.83 -11.76
N VAL A 136 -9.32 -1.86 -10.95
CA VAL A 136 -10.36 -2.91 -11.04
C VAL A 136 -11.03 -2.89 -12.40
N SER A 137 -11.35 -1.72 -12.94
CA SER A 137 -11.98 -1.57 -14.26
C SER A 137 -11.11 -2.10 -15.41
N VAL A 138 -9.79 -2.13 -15.24
CA VAL A 138 -8.83 -2.67 -16.23
C VAL A 138 -8.33 -4.08 -15.89
N GLY A 139 -8.98 -4.78 -14.95
CA GLY A 139 -8.81 -6.21 -14.72
C GLY A 139 -7.96 -6.61 -13.50
N TYR A 140 -7.61 -5.67 -12.62
CA TYR A 140 -6.95 -6.01 -11.35
C TYR A 140 -7.97 -6.55 -10.35
N THR A 141 -7.52 -7.46 -9.49
CA THR A 141 -8.33 -7.95 -8.36
C THR A 141 -8.06 -7.09 -7.13
N MET A 142 -9.12 -6.56 -6.52
CA MET A 142 -9.04 -5.76 -5.30
C MET A 142 -9.60 -6.53 -4.11
N LYS A 143 -8.94 -6.37 -2.95
CA LYS A 143 -9.45 -6.77 -1.64
C LYS A 143 -9.50 -5.55 -0.74
N LYS A 144 -10.70 -5.10 -0.38
CA LYS A 144 -10.90 -4.03 0.62
C LYS A 144 -10.93 -4.66 2.02
N VAL A 145 -10.18 -4.08 2.95
CA VAL A 145 -10.12 -4.52 4.35
C VAL A 145 -10.33 -3.29 5.25
N PRO A 146 -11.56 -2.78 5.37
CA PRO A 146 -11.87 -1.70 6.31
C PRO A 146 -11.66 -2.16 7.76
N VAL A 147 -11.46 -1.22 8.68
CA VAL A 147 -11.26 -1.52 10.11
C VAL A 147 -12.48 -2.19 10.72
N VAL A 148 -13.68 -1.69 10.39
CA VAL A 148 -14.95 -2.34 10.76
C VAL A 148 -15.48 -3.12 9.57
N ARG A 149 -15.86 -4.36 9.79
CA ARG A 149 -16.41 -5.26 8.78
C ARG A 149 -17.70 -5.87 9.27
N THR A 150 -18.56 -6.28 8.36
CA THR A 150 -19.80 -7.00 8.65
C THR A 150 -19.66 -8.48 8.32
N LYS A 151 -20.25 -9.33 9.13
CA LYS A 151 -20.46 -10.75 8.85
C LYS A 151 -21.94 -11.09 9.05
N LYS A 152 -22.43 -12.01 8.24
CA LYS A 152 -23.77 -12.57 8.43
C LYS A 152 -23.70 -13.65 9.49
N VAL A 153 -24.58 -13.55 10.46
CA VAL A 153 -24.71 -14.52 11.57
C VAL A 153 -26.15 -15.03 11.57
N ILE A 154 -26.30 -16.35 11.60
CA ILE A 154 -27.61 -17.00 11.72
C ILE A 154 -27.88 -17.19 13.21
N GLN A 155 -28.93 -16.58 13.74
CA GLN A 155 -29.38 -16.77 15.11
C GLN A 155 -30.05 -18.13 15.30
N GLU A 156 -30.28 -18.52 16.54
CA GLU A 156 -30.91 -19.82 16.89
C GLU A 156 -32.34 -19.97 16.30
N ASP A 157 -33.03 -18.86 16.08
CA ASP A 157 -34.36 -18.80 15.46
C ASP A 157 -34.32 -18.82 13.91
N SER A 158 -33.14 -19.06 13.31
CA SER A 158 -32.88 -19.03 11.87
C SER A 158 -32.97 -17.63 11.23
N THR A 159 -33.01 -16.58 12.02
CA THR A 159 -32.95 -15.19 11.50
C THR A 159 -31.51 -14.87 11.11
N GLU A 160 -31.32 -14.31 9.89
CA GLU A 160 -30.03 -13.80 9.43
C GLU A 160 -29.86 -12.35 9.87
N ILE A 161 -28.81 -12.05 10.63
CA ILE A 161 -28.46 -10.69 11.05
C ILE A 161 -27.05 -10.35 10.57
N GLU A 162 -26.79 -9.07 10.34
CA GLU A 162 -25.46 -8.56 10.11
C GLU A 162 -24.83 -8.09 11.43
N GLU A 163 -23.71 -8.64 11.79
CA GLU A 163 -22.92 -8.27 12.97
C GLU A 163 -21.64 -7.59 12.55
N GLU A 164 -21.36 -6.43 13.13
CA GLU A 164 -20.10 -5.72 12.94
C GLU A 164 -18.98 -6.34 13.78
N TYR A 165 -17.78 -6.41 13.22
CA TYR A 165 -16.58 -6.85 13.91
C TYR A 165 -15.34 -6.09 13.43
N LEU A 166 -14.34 -5.98 14.31
CA LEU A 166 -13.07 -5.35 14.00
C LEU A 166 -12.19 -6.27 13.14
N ALA A 167 -11.53 -5.71 12.14
CA ALA A 167 -10.62 -6.46 11.27
C ALA A 167 -9.35 -6.93 12.00
N TRP A 168 -8.92 -6.18 13.04
CA TRP A 168 -7.70 -6.44 13.82
C TRP A 168 -7.96 -6.30 15.34
N PRO A 169 -8.79 -7.15 15.94
CA PRO A 169 -9.19 -7.01 17.35
C PRO A 169 -8.04 -7.22 18.35
N ASP A 170 -7.00 -7.96 17.95
CA ASP A 170 -5.89 -8.38 18.82
C ASP A 170 -4.60 -7.59 18.53
N HIS A 171 -4.68 -6.34 18.08
CA HIS A 171 -3.49 -5.55 17.85
C HIS A 171 -2.73 -5.32 19.16
N PRO A 172 -1.40 -5.61 19.23
CA PRO A 172 -0.62 -5.64 20.49
C PRO A 172 -0.62 -4.33 21.28
N GLU A 173 -0.82 -3.20 20.63
CA GLU A 173 -0.81 -1.86 21.24
C GLU A 173 -2.24 -1.33 21.52
N GLY A 174 -3.28 -2.17 21.40
CA GLY A 174 -4.68 -1.75 21.51
C GLY A 174 -5.14 -0.84 20.37
N MET A 175 -4.35 -0.66 19.33
CA MET A 175 -4.77 0.07 18.14
C MET A 175 -5.88 -0.71 17.44
N PHE A 176 -6.83 0.04 16.84
CA PHE A 176 -7.98 -0.51 16.13
C PHE A 176 -8.99 -1.26 17.00
N ASP A 177 -8.97 -1.11 18.33
CA ASP A 177 -10.09 -1.49 19.19
C ASP A 177 -11.23 -0.44 19.09
N TYR A 178 -12.38 -0.74 19.70
CA TYR A 178 -13.54 0.16 19.61
C TYR A 178 -13.30 1.50 20.30
N GLU A 179 -12.57 1.54 21.42
CA GLU A 179 -12.26 2.77 22.13
C GLU A 179 -11.35 3.68 21.29
N TRP A 180 -10.34 3.09 20.68
CA TRP A 180 -9.45 3.80 19.74
C TRP A 180 -10.22 4.34 18.53
N LEU A 181 -11.11 3.54 17.92
CA LEU A 181 -11.92 3.96 16.78
C LEU A 181 -12.85 5.13 17.12
N GLU A 182 -13.54 5.08 18.26
CA GLU A 182 -14.41 6.20 18.69
C GLU A 182 -13.60 7.47 18.92
N ARG A 183 -12.40 7.37 19.48
CA ARG A 183 -11.48 8.51 19.61
C ARG A 183 -11.11 9.06 18.23
N GLN A 184 -10.71 8.21 17.27
CA GLN A 184 -10.38 8.66 15.92
C GLN A 184 -11.59 9.32 15.23
N ARG A 185 -12.80 8.80 15.43
CA ARG A 185 -14.03 9.39 14.89
C ARG A 185 -14.30 10.80 15.45
N LEU A 186 -13.94 11.05 16.70
CA LEU A 186 -14.08 12.36 17.34
C LEU A 186 -12.96 13.36 16.95
N GLU A 187 -11.75 12.86 16.70
CA GLU A 187 -10.55 13.67 16.44
C GLU A 187 -10.35 14.01 14.96
N THR A 188 -11.01 13.28 14.03
CA THR A 188 -10.90 13.50 12.59
C THR A 188 -12.22 13.99 12.00
N THR A 189 -12.19 14.48 10.76
CA THR A 189 -13.44 14.75 10.03
C THR A 189 -14.11 13.44 9.64
N GLU A 190 -15.43 13.43 9.48
CA GLU A 190 -16.17 12.25 9.03
C GLU A 190 -15.63 11.72 7.70
N GLY A 191 -15.28 12.61 6.77
CA GLY A 191 -14.70 12.23 5.49
C GLY A 191 -13.33 11.58 5.61
N ASP A 192 -12.45 12.13 6.47
CA ASP A 192 -11.15 11.52 6.72
C ASP A 192 -11.29 10.16 7.40
N PHE A 193 -12.17 10.04 8.40
CA PHE A 193 -12.46 8.77 9.05
C PHE A 193 -12.95 7.72 8.04
N ASN A 194 -13.92 8.08 7.21
CA ASN A 194 -14.47 7.18 6.20
C ASN A 194 -13.41 6.77 5.16
N SER A 195 -12.59 7.70 4.68
CA SER A 195 -11.53 7.41 3.73
C SER A 195 -10.44 6.51 4.33
N GLN A 196 -9.92 6.87 5.51
CA GLN A 196 -8.75 6.21 6.09
C GLN A 196 -9.08 4.85 6.73
N TYR A 197 -10.23 4.74 7.41
CA TYR A 197 -10.55 3.55 8.20
C TYR A 197 -11.64 2.68 7.57
N MET A 198 -12.60 3.29 6.89
CA MET A 198 -13.69 2.56 6.26
C MET A 198 -13.46 2.28 4.77
N LEU A 199 -12.40 2.86 4.18
CA LEU A 199 -12.05 2.77 2.74
C LEU A 199 -13.19 3.27 1.83
N ILE A 200 -13.93 4.26 2.31
CA ILE A 200 -14.99 4.97 1.59
C ILE A 200 -14.42 6.33 1.18
N PRO A 201 -14.07 6.54 -0.10
CA PRO A 201 -13.44 7.78 -0.55
C PRO A 201 -14.39 8.97 -0.43
N GLN A 202 -13.83 10.14 -0.16
CA GLN A 202 -14.58 11.39 -0.10
C GLN A 202 -15.02 11.85 -1.49
N SER A 203 -16.26 12.36 -1.59
CA SER A 203 -16.71 13.11 -2.76
C SER A 203 -16.00 14.46 -2.83
N VAL A 204 -15.42 14.76 -4.00
CA VAL A 204 -14.79 16.06 -4.25
C VAL A 204 -15.77 17.22 -4.07
N TYR A 205 -17.06 17.00 -4.29
CA TYR A 205 -18.14 18.00 -4.11
C TYR A 205 -18.44 18.29 -2.64
N GLN A 206 -18.32 17.33 -1.74
CA GLN A 206 -18.57 17.54 -0.31
C GLN A 206 -17.50 18.43 0.34
N SER A 207 -16.26 18.35 -0.11
CA SER A 207 -15.17 19.19 0.39
C SER A 207 -15.30 20.66 -0.02
N LEU A 208 -15.91 20.96 -1.17
CA LEU A 208 -16.16 22.32 -1.65
C LEU A 208 -17.36 22.99 -0.93
N VAL A 209 -18.41 22.23 -0.60
CA VAL A 209 -19.59 22.73 0.08
C VAL A 209 -19.30 23.09 1.55
N GLN A 210 -18.36 22.42 2.21
CA GLN A 210 -17.95 22.78 3.57
C GLN A 210 -17.21 24.12 3.67
N LEU A 211 -16.56 24.58 2.59
CA LEU A 211 -15.90 25.88 2.53
C LEU A 211 -16.89 27.07 2.33
N GLU A 212 -18.08 26.82 1.80
CA GLU A 212 -19.12 27.85 1.60
C GLU A 212 -19.95 28.15 2.86
N ASN A 213 -19.89 27.32 3.89
CA ASN A 213 -20.63 27.49 5.15
C ASN A 213 -19.84 28.25 6.25
N ILE A 214 -18.69 28.83 5.93
CA ILE A 214 -17.91 29.70 6.83
C ILE A 214 -18.11 31.16 6.38
N ASN A 215 -19.29 31.72 6.70
CA ASN A 215 -19.56 33.15 6.72
C ASN A 215 -20.24 33.52 8.02
#